data_f95cfa5cbe8d7674d6c0955e6afeba71
#
_entry.id   f95cfa5cbe8d7674d6c0955e6afeba71
#
_cell.length_a   1.000
_cell.length_b   1.000
_cell.length_c   1.000
_cell.angle_alpha   90.00
_cell.angle_beta   90.00
_cell.angle_gamma   90.00
#
_symmetry.space_group_name_H-M   'P 1'
#
loop_
_entity.id
_entity.type
_entity.pdbx_description
1 polymer ?
#
loop_
_entity_poly.entity_id
_entity_poly.type
_entity_poly.pdbx_seq_one_letter_code
_entity_poly.pdbx_strand_id
1 'polypeptide(L)'
;MTIATMLSLGETALKPGLICSLTVLALFLSYSMLNVCDLSTDGCFTFGAAVGAVVAVSGHPFLSIAAAMAAGVTSGFVTAILQTKLGVDSLLAGIIVNTALYSVNIAVMGGSSLINMNRTTTVFTMMKDALAGTPLKGREDILIAAIAVILVIVFLVFFLKTRLGLAIRATGNNSDMVKSSSINPVFTTVIGLCVANAFTALSGCLLSQSQKSVDINIGQGMVTIALASLLIGGTLLGHGGIFVRAVGMVLGSFIFRLVYTIALRFNMPAFMLKLVSSVIVVLAISGPYLKKQWPQIRRRMTHTKGGR
;
A
#
# COMPACT_ATOMS: atom_id res chain seq x y z
N MET A 1 -14.59 11.16 -25.84
CA MET A 1 -13.40 10.42 -25.39
C MET A 1 -13.34 9.12 -26.18
N THR A 2 -12.31 8.93 -27.02
CA THR A 2 -12.22 7.76 -27.93
C THR A 2 -11.87 6.49 -27.12
N ILE A 3 -12.39 5.33 -27.51
CA ILE A 3 -12.11 4.04 -26.82
C ILE A 3 -10.59 3.78 -26.71
N ALA A 4 -9.83 4.14 -27.73
CA ALA A 4 -8.36 4.03 -27.72
C ALA A 4 -7.72 4.86 -26.59
N THR A 5 -8.27 6.05 -26.28
CA THR A 5 -7.76 6.88 -25.18
C THR A 5 -8.11 6.34 -23.81
N MET A 6 -9.23 5.65 -23.66
CA MET A 6 -9.59 4.94 -22.42
C MET A 6 -8.66 3.74 -22.17
N LEU A 7 -8.32 2.99 -23.20
CA LEU A 7 -7.39 1.86 -23.12
C LEU A 7 -5.97 2.33 -22.73
N SER A 8 -5.45 3.38 -23.35
CA SER A 8 -4.12 3.94 -23.01
C SER A 8 -4.06 4.50 -21.57
N LEU A 9 -5.15 5.09 -21.07
CA LEU A 9 -5.26 5.54 -19.70
C LEU A 9 -5.27 4.35 -18.72
N GLY A 10 -5.97 3.27 -19.08
CA GLY A 10 -5.97 2.04 -18.31
C GLY A 10 -4.56 1.43 -18.19
N GLU A 11 -3.83 1.34 -19.29
CA GLU A 11 -2.45 0.83 -19.29
C GLU A 11 -1.51 1.71 -18.45
N THR A 12 -1.64 3.04 -18.54
CA THR A 12 -0.82 3.98 -17.76
C THR A 12 -1.12 3.91 -16.26
N ALA A 13 -2.39 3.65 -15.86
CA ALA A 13 -2.79 3.51 -14.48
C ALA A 13 -2.46 2.12 -13.90
N LEU A 14 -2.36 1.09 -14.74
CA LEU A 14 -2.22 -0.30 -14.31
C LEU A 14 -0.90 -0.55 -13.59
N LYS A 15 0.21 -0.08 -14.17
CA LYS A 15 1.56 -0.26 -13.60
C LYS A 15 1.68 0.32 -12.18
N PRO A 16 1.45 1.63 -11.94
CA PRO A 16 1.52 2.18 -10.60
C PRO A 16 0.38 1.66 -9.70
N GLY A 17 -0.77 1.29 -10.26
CA GLY A 17 -1.87 0.68 -9.53
C GLY A 17 -1.49 -0.67 -8.92
N LEU A 18 -0.84 -1.54 -9.70
CA LEU A 18 -0.35 -2.83 -9.24
C LEU A 18 0.77 -2.67 -8.20
N ILE A 19 1.76 -1.81 -8.43
CA ILE A 19 2.86 -1.60 -7.47
C ILE A 19 2.32 -1.06 -6.14
N CYS A 20 1.46 -0.04 -6.17
CA CYS A 20 0.87 0.51 -4.95
C CYS A 20 -0.11 -0.46 -4.26
N SER A 21 -0.69 -1.43 -4.97
CA SER A 21 -1.55 -2.44 -4.36
C SER A 21 -0.82 -3.29 -3.32
N LEU A 22 0.51 -3.41 -3.40
CA LEU A 22 1.33 -4.08 -2.38
C LEU A 22 1.24 -3.35 -1.03
N THR A 23 1.28 -2.01 -1.03
CA THR A 23 1.04 -1.20 0.18
C THR A 23 -0.41 -1.33 0.67
N VAL A 24 -1.38 -1.45 -0.24
CA VAL A 24 -2.78 -1.69 0.15
C VAL A 24 -2.94 -3.05 0.81
N LEU A 25 -2.26 -4.09 0.30
CA LEU A 25 -2.22 -5.43 0.91
C LEU A 25 -1.50 -5.42 2.27
N ALA A 26 -0.46 -4.58 2.43
CA ALA A 26 0.19 -4.35 3.72
C ALA A 26 -0.79 -3.76 4.74
N LEU A 27 -1.51 -2.70 4.37
CA LEU A 27 -2.54 -2.11 5.23
C LEU A 27 -3.76 -3.04 5.42
N PHE A 28 -4.08 -3.89 4.46
CA PHE A 28 -5.09 -4.93 4.66
C PHE A 28 -4.69 -5.87 5.81
N LEU A 29 -3.41 -6.22 5.93
CA LEU A 29 -2.91 -7.03 7.03
C LEU A 29 -2.91 -6.27 8.36
N SER A 30 -2.36 -5.05 8.40
CA SER A 30 -2.25 -4.27 9.64
C SER A 30 -3.60 -3.70 10.10
N TYR A 31 -4.32 -3.03 9.23
CA TYR A 31 -5.56 -2.34 9.56
C TYR A 31 -6.78 -3.27 9.59
N SER A 32 -6.96 -4.12 8.56
CA SER A 32 -8.18 -4.95 8.44
C SER A 32 -8.11 -6.27 9.19
N MET A 33 -6.91 -6.86 9.37
CA MET A 33 -6.73 -8.15 10.04
C MET A 33 -6.27 -8.00 11.48
N LEU A 34 -5.30 -7.11 11.76
CA LEU A 34 -4.73 -6.89 13.08
C LEU A 34 -5.42 -5.75 13.84
N ASN A 35 -6.23 -4.93 13.15
CA ASN A 35 -6.91 -3.74 13.68
C ASN A 35 -5.94 -2.70 14.29
N VAL A 36 -4.76 -2.56 13.70
CA VAL A 36 -3.74 -1.58 14.06
C VAL A 36 -3.57 -0.58 12.93
N CYS A 37 -3.74 0.71 13.24
CA CYS A 37 -3.51 1.78 12.28
C CYS A 37 -2.02 2.16 12.30
N ASP A 38 -1.26 1.74 11.28
CA ASP A 38 0.16 2.01 11.16
C ASP A 38 0.41 3.22 10.26
N LEU A 39 0.74 4.37 10.87
CA LEU A 39 1.12 5.59 10.16
C LEU A 39 2.61 5.65 9.80
N SER A 40 3.41 4.64 10.18
CA SER A 40 4.81 4.55 9.75
C SER A 40 4.98 4.17 8.28
N THR A 41 3.88 3.78 7.63
CA THR A 41 3.82 3.31 6.23
C THR A 41 4.46 4.30 5.25
N ASP A 42 4.25 5.61 5.39
CA ASP A 42 4.84 6.64 4.49
C ASP A 42 6.37 6.63 4.57
N GLY A 43 6.91 6.65 5.79
CA GLY A 43 8.36 6.56 6.04
C GLY A 43 8.96 5.22 5.62
N CYS A 44 8.26 4.13 5.92
CA CYS A 44 8.66 2.77 5.55
C CYS A 44 8.69 2.55 4.03
N PHE A 45 7.71 3.11 3.31
CA PHE A 45 7.69 3.11 1.84
C PHE A 45 8.93 3.79 1.26
N THR A 46 9.25 5.00 1.77
CA THR A 46 10.45 5.74 1.38
C THR A 46 11.71 4.99 1.77
N PHE A 47 11.73 4.33 2.94
CA PHE A 47 12.86 3.53 3.42
C PHE A 47 13.15 2.34 2.50
N GLY A 48 12.10 1.62 2.11
CA GLY A 48 12.22 0.54 1.11
C GLY A 48 12.71 1.05 -0.25
N ALA A 49 12.24 2.22 -0.69
CA ALA A 49 12.68 2.87 -1.92
C ALA A 49 14.17 3.27 -1.83
N ALA A 50 14.59 3.90 -0.73
CA ALA A 50 15.97 4.36 -0.51
C ALA A 50 16.96 3.20 -0.44
N VAL A 51 16.71 2.20 0.43
CA VAL A 51 17.58 1.02 0.55
C VAL A 51 17.62 0.25 -0.76
N GLY A 52 16.45 0.05 -1.40
CA GLY A 52 16.37 -0.62 -2.69
C GLY A 52 17.17 0.10 -3.78
N ALA A 53 17.13 1.43 -3.81
CA ALA A 53 17.88 2.23 -4.77
C ALA A 53 19.39 2.13 -4.55
N VAL A 54 19.85 2.27 -3.31
CA VAL A 54 21.29 2.19 -2.96
C VAL A 54 21.88 0.83 -3.35
N VAL A 55 21.17 -0.27 -3.03
CA VAL A 55 21.60 -1.61 -3.38
C VAL A 55 21.53 -1.87 -4.89
N ALA A 56 20.53 -1.32 -5.59
CA ALA A 56 20.44 -1.41 -7.04
C ALA A 56 21.60 -0.66 -7.73
N VAL A 57 21.94 0.55 -7.24
CA VAL A 57 23.09 1.33 -7.74
C VAL A 57 24.41 0.59 -7.52
N SER A 58 24.52 -0.23 -6.48
CA SER A 58 25.68 -1.10 -6.24
C SER A 58 25.77 -2.31 -7.22
N GLY A 59 24.86 -2.41 -8.19
CA GLY A 59 24.89 -3.45 -9.22
C GLY A 59 24.13 -4.75 -8.90
N HIS A 60 23.34 -4.77 -7.81
CA HIS A 60 22.61 -5.97 -7.36
C HIS A 60 21.08 -5.76 -7.35
N PRO A 61 20.42 -5.70 -8.50
CA PRO A 61 19.00 -5.34 -8.59
C PRO A 61 18.06 -6.35 -7.90
N PHE A 62 18.34 -7.66 -7.92
CA PHE A 62 17.52 -8.64 -7.20
C PHE A 62 17.73 -8.59 -5.68
N LEU A 63 18.98 -8.40 -5.25
CA LEU A 63 19.29 -8.25 -3.83
C LEU A 63 18.63 -7.00 -3.23
N SER A 64 18.41 -5.96 -4.04
CA SER A 64 17.74 -4.75 -3.61
C SER A 64 16.31 -4.99 -3.11
N ILE A 65 15.59 -5.97 -3.70
CA ILE A 65 14.25 -6.37 -3.26
C ILE A 65 14.31 -6.99 -1.85
N ALA A 66 15.22 -7.94 -1.64
CA ALA A 66 15.39 -8.58 -0.34
C ALA A 66 15.87 -7.59 0.73
N ALA A 67 16.80 -6.70 0.39
CA ALA A 67 17.27 -5.65 1.30
C ALA A 67 16.16 -4.67 1.68
N ALA A 68 15.34 -4.24 0.72
CA ALA A 68 14.19 -3.37 0.98
C ALA A 68 13.16 -4.05 1.90
N MET A 69 12.85 -5.32 1.67
CA MET A 69 11.94 -6.07 2.55
C MET A 69 12.51 -6.21 3.96
N ALA A 70 13.80 -6.48 4.10
CA ALA A 70 14.47 -6.52 5.41
C ALA A 70 14.41 -5.15 6.12
N ALA A 71 14.64 -4.06 5.39
CA ALA A 71 14.47 -2.70 5.92
C ALA A 71 13.03 -2.46 6.40
N GLY A 72 12.02 -2.92 5.64
CA GLY A 72 10.62 -2.85 6.06
C GLY A 72 10.35 -3.64 7.34
N VAL A 73 10.91 -4.85 7.48
CA VAL A 73 10.80 -5.65 8.71
C VAL A 73 11.38 -4.89 9.90
N THR A 74 12.54 -4.23 9.77
CA THR A 74 13.13 -3.44 10.88
C THR A 74 12.24 -2.28 11.29
N SER A 75 11.66 -1.55 10.31
CA SER A 75 10.69 -0.48 10.57
C SER A 75 9.46 -0.99 11.33
N GLY A 76 8.85 -2.07 10.83
CA GLY A 76 7.69 -2.70 11.47
C GLY A 76 8.00 -3.22 12.88
N PHE A 77 9.18 -3.77 13.09
CA PHE A 77 9.64 -4.23 14.40
C PHE A 77 9.76 -3.08 15.41
N VAL A 78 10.36 -1.94 15.00
CA VAL A 78 10.47 -0.76 15.87
C VAL A 78 9.08 -0.23 16.22
N THR A 79 8.20 -0.07 15.23
CA THR A 79 6.82 0.36 15.45
C THR A 79 6.08 -0.56 16.41
N ALA A 80 6.23 -1.87 16.23
CA ALA A 80 5.58 -2.87 17.07
C ALA A 80 6.10 -2.86 18.52
N ILE A 81 7.40 -2.66 18.73
CA ILE A 81 7.98 -2.54 20.08
C ILE A 81 7.44 -1.31 20.80
N LEU A 82 7.37 -0.16 20.14
CA LEU A 82 6.80 1.06 20.72
C LEU A 82 5.36 0.82 21.20
N GLN A 83 4.55 0.14 20.39
CA GLN A 83 3.16 -0.15 20.75
C GLN A 83 3.02 -1.19 21.85
N THR A 84 3.77 -2.29 21.75
CA THR A 84 3.51 -3.48 22.60
C THR A 84 4.33 -3.51 23.87
N LYS A 85 5.55 -2.98 23.87
CA LYS A 85 6.45 -2.97 25.03
C LYS A 85 6.43 -1.65 25.78
N LEU A 86 6.37 -0.54 25.06
CA LEU A 86 6.36 0.80 25.68
C LEU A 86 4.93 1.34 25.89
N GLY A 87 3.90 0.61 25.42
CA GLY A 87 2.50 0.98 25.62
C GLY A 87 2.07 2.27 24.88
N VAL A 88 2.84 2.67 23.86
CA VAL A 88 2.51 3.85 23.05
C VAL A 88 1.31 3.53 22.17
N ASP A 89 0.36 4.47 22.05
CA ASP A 89 -0.77 4.34 21.15
C ASP A 89 -0.30 4.10 19.69
N SER A 90 -1.06 3.30 18.94
CA SER A 90 -0.66 2.87 17.60
C SER A 90 -0.46 4.04 16.62
N LEU A 91 -1.33 5.05 16.68
CA LEU A 91 -1.21 6.24 15.85
C LEU A 91 0.06 7.03 16.19
N LEU A 92 0.29 7.24 17.50
CA LEU A 92 1.45 7.98 17.97
C LEU A 92 2.77 7.25 17.65
N ALA A 93 2.83 5.94 17.88
CA ALA A 93 3.99 5.12 17.53
C ALA A 93 4.31 5.22 16.02
N GLY A 94 3.30 5.14 15.16
CA GLY A 94 3.45 5.31 13.71
C GLY A 94 4.02 6.68 13.32
N ILE A 95 3.52 7.77 13.94
CA ILE A 95 4.00 9.13 13.67
C ILE A 95 5.47 9.28 14.12
N ILE A 96 5.84 8.77 15.31
CA ILE A 96 7.21 8.81 15.83
C ILE A 96 8.16 8.10 14.87
N VAL A 97 7.81 6.87 14.45
CA VAL A 97 8.66 6.09 13.54
C VAL A 97 8.75 6.74 12.17
N ASN A 98 7.64 7.27 11.64
CA ASN A 98 7.64 7.99 10.37
C ASN A 98 8.60 9.19 10.38
N THR A 99 8.57 9.97 11.47
CA THR A 99 9.46 11.13 11.66
C THR A 99 10.93 10.71 11.79
N ALA A 100 11.21 9.63 12.54
CA ALA A 100 12.56 9.09 12.68
C ALA A 100 13.10 8.55 11.34
N LEU A 101 12.24 7.84 10.59
CA LEU A 101 12.59 7.28 9.28
C LEU A 101 12.95 8.37 8.25
N TYR A 102 12.42 9.59 8.37
CA TYR A 102 12.82 10.68 7.48
C TYR A 102 14.34 10.94 7.56
N SER A 103 14.90 11.02 8.75
CA SER A 103 16.33 11.22 8.96
C SER A 103 17.14 9.99 8.54
N VAL A 104 16.66 8.79 8.84
CA VAL A 104 17.30 7.54 8.44
C VAL A 104 17.32 7.42 6.91
N ASN A 105 16.25 7.77 6.22
CA ASN A 105 16.15 7.75 4.77
C ASN A 105 17.19 8.68 4.13
N ILE A 106 17.34 9.93 4.63
CA ILE A 106 18.38 10.85 4.15
C ILE A 106 19.78 10.28 4.39
N ALA A 107 20.02 9.68 5.55
CA ALA A 107 21.32 9.07 5.87
C ALA A 107 21.64 7.91 4.91
N VAL A 108 20.67 7.02 4.64
CA VAL A 108 20.80 5.92 3.67
C VAL A 108 21.03 6.44 2.25
N MET A 109 20.39 7.56 1.88
CA MET A 109 20.56 8.21 0.58
C MET A 109 21.88 9.01 0.48
N GLY A 110 22.77 8.89 1.46
CA GLY A 110 24.08 9.58 1.45
C GLY A 110 23.99 11.09 1.66
N GLY A 111 22.98 11.56 2.40
CA GLY A 111 22.74 12.99 2.66
C GLY A 111 22.02 13.72 1.52
N SER A 112 21.65 13.03 0.45
CA SER A 112 20.92 13.61 -0.68
C SER A 112 19.42 13.39 -0.52
N SER A 113 18.61 14.33 -1.01
CA SER A 113 17.14 14.18 -1.07
C SER A 113 16.66 13.42 -2.34
N LEU A 114 17.56 13.18 -3.30
CA LEU A 114 17.24 12.53 -4.57
C LEU A 114 18.35 11.57 -4.98
N ILE A 115 17.99 10.33 -5.31
CA ILE A 115 18.88 9.36 -5.97
C ILE A 115 18.39 9.14 -7.40
N ASN A 116 19.28 9.31 -8.37
CA ASN A 116 19.03 9.04 -9.78
C ASN A 116 19.60 7.68 -10.19
N MET A 117 18.76 6.80 -10.74
CA MET A 117 19.10 5.44 -11.19
C MET A 117 19.04 5.27 -12.71
N ASN A 118 19.08 6.36 -13.51
CA ASN A 118 18.92 6.29 -14.96
C ASN A 118 20.01 5.43 -15.65
N ARG A 119 21.20 5.35 -15.05
CA ARG A 119 22.34 4.55 -15.56
C ARG A 119 22.47 3.19 -14.90
N THR A 120 21.58 2.86 -13.98
CA THR A 120 21.64 1.62 -13.18
C THR A 120 20.75 0.56 -13.82
N THR A 121 21.22 -0.68 -13.85
CA THR A 121 20.41 -1.84 -14.19
C THR A 121 19.41 -2.09 -13.07
N THR A 122 18.12 -2.03 -13.39
CA THR A 122 17.03 -2.35 -12.48
C THR A 122 16.43 -3.70 -12.86
N VAL A 123 15.62 -4.30 -11.97
CA VAL A 123 14.88 -5.52 -12.31
C VAL A 123 14.01 -5.31 -13.56
N PHE A 124 13.47 -4.10 -13.73
CA PHE A 124 12.67 -3.73 -14.91
C PHE A 124 13.50 -3.68 -16.19
N THR A 125 14.73 -3.16 -16.15
CA THR A 125 15.61 -3.14 -17.33
C THR A 125 16.07 -4.55 -17.70
N MET A 126 16.45 -5.39 -16.72
CA MET A 126 16.84 -6.78 -16.97
C MET A 126 15.70 -7.59 -17.60
N MET A 127 14.49 -7.42 -17.12
CA MET A 127 13.32 -8.12 -17.71
C MET A 127 13.03 -7.60 -19.12
N LYS A 128 13.21 -6.30 -19.36
CA LYS A 128 13.07 -5.71 -20.70
C LYS A 128 14.04 -6.31 -21.69
N ASP A 129 15.30 -6.48 -21.28
CA ASP A 129 16.34 -7.09 -22.11
C ASP A 129 16.05 -8.58 -22.35
N ALA A 130 15.57 -9.31 -21.34
CA ALA A 130 15.20 -10.72 -21.44
C ALA A 130 13.97 -10.97 -22.34
N LEU A 131 13.02 -10.04 -22.39
CA LEU A 131 11.80 -10.15 -23.21
C LEU A 131 11.90 -9.44 -24.57
N ALA A 132 13.07 -8.90 -24.94
CA ALA A 132 13.24 -8.13 -26.17
C ALA A 132 12.86 -8.90 -27.46
N GLY A 133 12.86 -10.25 -27.41
CA GLY A 133 12.47 -11.14 -28.53
C GLY A 133 11.07 -11.73 -28.47
N THR A 134 10.24 -11.36 -27.48
CA THR A 134 8.90 -11.95 -27.28
C THR A 134 7.78 -10.99 -27.66
N PRO A 135 6.55 -11.48 -27.97
CA PRO A 135 5.39 -10.63 -28.32
C PRO A 135 4.90 -9.75 -27.17
N LEU A 136 5.50 -9.89 -25.98
CA LEU A 136 5.19 -9.10 -24.78
C LEU A 136 5.99 -7.80 -24.66
N LYS A 137 6.75 -7.45 -25.70
CA LYS A 137 7.55 -6.22 -25.78
C LYS A 137 6.67 -4.97 -25.53
N GLY A 138 7.05 -4.15 -24.54
CA GLY A 138 6.32 -2.94 -24.12
C GLY A 138 5.39 -3.12 -22.91
N ARG A 139 5.18 -4.38 -22.43
CA ARG A 139 4.36 -4.68 -21.24
C ARG A 139 5.16 -5.33 -20.10
N GLU A 140 6.47 -5.31 -20.20
CA GLU A 140 7.39 -5.95 -19.24
C GLU A 140 7.22 -5.39 -17.82
N ASP A 141 7.01 -4.09 -17.72
CA ASP A 141 6.82 -3.40 -16.45
C ASP A 141 5.55 -3.86 -15.72
N ILE A 142 4.47 -4.05 -16.47
CA ILE A 142 3.19 -4.53 -15.94
C ILE A 142 3.32 -5.99 -15.50
N LEU A 143 4.07 -6.79 -16.26
CA LEU A 143 4.31 -8.20 -15.95
C LEU A 143 5.05 -8.37 -14.61
N ILE A 144 6.11 -7.60 -14.38
CA ILE A 144 6.85 -7.63 -13.11
C ILE A 144 5.95 -7.24 -11.95
N ALA A 145 5.20 -6.14 -12.11
CA ALA A 145 4.27 -5.69 -11.08
C ALA A 145 3.19 -6.74 -10.79
N ALA A 146 2.64 -7.37 -11.83
CA ALA A 146 1.65 -8.43 -11.69
C ALA A 146 2.22 -9.67 -10.99
N ILE A 147 3.42 -10.12 -11.34
CA ILE A 147 4.10 -11.24 -10.68
C ILE A 147 4.30 -10.93 -9.19
N ALA A 148 4.80 -9.74 -8.86
CA ALA A 148 5.00 -9.32 -7.48
C ALA A 148 3.68 -9.33 -6.67
N VAL A 149 2.61 -8.80 -7.24
CA VAL A 149 1.28 -8.79 -6.62
C VAL A 149 0.75 -10.21 -6.41
N ILE A 150 0.86 -11.08 -7.42
CA ILE A 150 0.41 -12.48 -7.32
C ILE A 150 1.19 -13.21 -6.23
N LEU A 151 2.51 -13.06 -6.18
CA LEU A 151 3.35 -13.67 -5.14
C LEU A 151 2.95 -13.19 -3.75
N VAL A 152 2.72 -11.89 -3.56
CA VAL A 152 2.31 -11.33 -2.27
C VAL A 152 0.90 -11.78 -1.89
N ILE A 153 -0.06 -11.86 -2.83
CA ILE A 153 -1.40 -12.38 -2.56
C ILE A 153 -1.34 -13.85 -2.13
N VAL A 154 -0.59 -14.68 -2.86
CA VAL A 154 -0.43 -16.11 -2.56
C VAL A 154 0.20 -16.28 -1.17
N PHE A 155 1.28 -15.55 -0.89
CA PHE A 155 1.91 -15.56 0.42
C PHE A 155 0.95 -15.12 1.52
N LEU A 156 0.24 -14.00 1.33
CA LEU A 156 -0.67 -13.43 2.33
C LEU A 156 -1.84 -14.37 2.61
N VAL A 157 -2.43 -14.97 1.58
CA VAL A 157 -3.53 -15.95 1.74
C VAL A 157 -3.06 -17.20 2.47
N PHE A 158 -1.88 -17.72 2.11
CA PHE A 158 -1.28 -18.85 2.80
C PHE A 158 -0.95 -18.49 4.24
N PHE A 159 -0.25 -17.36 4.47
CA PHE A 159 0.14 -16.87 5.80
C PHE A 159 -1.07 -16.69 6.72
N LEU A 160 -2.14 -16.06 6.25
CA LEU A 160 -3.36 -15.84 7.05
C LEU A 160 -4.16 -17.12 7.35
N LYS A 161 -3.89 -18.22 6.66
CA LYS A 161 -4.45 -19.54 6.96
C LYS A 161 -3.60 -20.35 7.94
N THR A 162 -2.36 -19.96 8.19
CA THR A 162 -1.50 -20.63 9.21
C THR A 162 -1.99 -20.34 10.62
N ARG A 163 -1.45 -21.09 11.60
CA ARG A 163 -1.73 -20.87 13.04
C ARG A 163 -1.40 -19.43 13.46
N LEU A 164 -0.28 -18.89 12.97
CA LEU A 164 0.10 -17.49 13.22
C LEU A 164 -0.89 -16.49 12.61
N GLY A 165 -1.29 -16.69 11.37
CA GLY A 165 -2.26 -15.82 10.71
C GLY A 165 -3.64 -15.85 11.38
N LEU A 166 -4.08 -17.03 11.87
CA LEU A 166 -5.30 -17.15 12.66
C LEU A 166 -5.17 -16.41 13.99
N ALA A 167 -4.01 -16.52 14.67
CA ALA A 167 -3.72 -15.80 15.91
C ALA A 167 -3.70 -14.27 15.70
N ILE A 168 -3.12 -13.78 14.59
CA ILE A 168 -3.13 -12.36 14.22
C ILE A 168 -4.57 -11.85 14.05
N ARG A 169 -5.40 -12.59 13.33
CA ARG A 169 -6.81 -12.23 13.12
C ARG A 169 -7.62 -12.26 14.41
N ALA A 170 -7.36 -13.25 15.28
CA ALA A 170 -7.98 -13.34 16.60
C ALA A 170 -7.58 -12.13 17.47
N THR A 171 -6.28 -11.75 17.47
CA THR A 171 -5.76 -10.59 18.19
C THR A 171 -6.42 -9.30 17.74
N GLY A 172 -6.61 -9.11 16.43
CA GLY A 172 -7.28 -7.94 15.88
C GLY A 172 -8.77 -7.85 16.22
N ASN A 173 -9.44 -9.00 16.43
CA ASN A 173 -10.83 -9.02 16.85
C ASN A 173 -11.00 -8.75 18.35
N ASN A 174 -10.22 -9.40 19.20
CA ASN A 174 -10.27 -9.22 20.66
C ASN A 174 -8.97 -9.70 21.30
N SER A 175 -8.11 -8.76 21.69
CA SER A 175 -6.81 -9.01 22.31
C SER A 175 -6.92 -9.70 23.68
N ASP A 176 -7.98 -9.41 24.47
CA ASP A 176 -8.12 -9.97 25.82
C ASP A 176 -8.60 -11.43 25.77
N MET A 177 -9.47 -11.77 24.81
CA MET A 177 -9.84 -13.16 24.54
C MET A 177 -8.62 -14.00 24.10
N VAL A 178 -7.72 -13.41 23.32
CA VAL A 178 -6.50 -14.09 22.85
C VAL A 178 -5.54 -14.36 24.00
N LYS A 179 -5.39 -13.42 24.94
CA LYS A 179 -4.60 -13.63 26.18
C LYS A 179 -5.14 -14.80 27.01
N SER A 180 -6.46 -14.89 27.17
CA SER A 180 -7.09 -15.99 27.92
C SER A 180 -6.93 -17.35 27.23
N SER A 181 -6.69 -17.37 25.92
CA SER A 181 -6.42 -18.55 25.10
C SER A 181 -4.92 -18.92 25.00
N SER A 182 -4.08 -18.39 25.92
CA SER A 182 -2.62 -18.64 25.98
C SER A 182 -1.84 -18.21 24.72
N ILE A 183 -2.41 -17.36 23.89
CA ILE A 183 -1.73 -16.75 22.73
C ILE A 183 -1.17 -15.39 23.16
N ASN A 184 0.10 -15.13 22.86
CA ASN A 184 0.73 -13.84 23.17
C ASN A 184 0.39 -12.76 22.12
N PRO A 185 -0.46 -11.75 22.45
CA PRO A 185 -0.86 -10.73 21.50
C PRO A 185 0.31 -9.79 21.10
N VAL A 186 1.32 -9.65 21.96
CA VAL A 186 2.54 -8.90 21.64
C VAL A 186 3.26 -9.53 20.45
N PHE A 187 3.45 -10.86 20.50
CA PHE A 187 4.13 -11.60 19.45
C PHE A 187 3.38 -11.54 18.12
N THR A 188 2.05 -11.71 18.14
CA THR A 188 1.20 -11.64 16.95
C THR A 188 1.21 -10.25 16.33
N THR A 189 1.19 -9.19 17.13
CA THR A 189 1.27 -7.80 16.66
C THR A 189 2.62 -7.50 16.03
N VAL A 190 3.73 -7.93 16.67
CA VAL A 190 5.08 -7.75 16.13
C VAL A 190 5.22 -8.41 14.76
N ILE A 191 4.82 -9.67 14.63
CA ILE A 191 4.92 -10.39 13.35
C ILE A 191 4.01 -9.75 12.30
N GLY A 192 2.78 -9.38 12.66
CA GLY A 192 1.84 -8.76 11.75
C GLY A 192 2.36 -7.45 11.17
N LEU A 193 2.91 -6.57 12.00
CA LEU A 193 3.50 -5.30 11.57
C LEU A 193 4.81 -5.48 10.78
N CYS A 194 5.67 -6.43 11.16
CA CYS A 194 6.87 -6.74 10.40
C CYS A 194 6.54 -7.20 8.97
N VAL A 195 5.57 -8.10 8.81
CA VAL A 195 5.16 -8.58 7.48
C VAL A 195 4.47 -7.47 6.68
N ALA A 196 3.61 -6.68 7.31
CA ALA A 196 2.95 -5.54 6.64
C ALA A 196 3.98 -4.53 6.13
N ASN A 197 4.91 -4.11 6.96
CA ASN A 197 5.94 -3.15 6.58
C ASN A 197 6.94 -3.72 5.56
N ALA A 198 7.20 -5.03 5.54
CA ALA A 198 7.98 -5.67 4.48
C ALA A 198 7.32 -5.48 3.10
N PHE A 199 5.99 -5.62 3.00
CA PHE A 199 5.26 -5.39 1.73
C PHE A 199 5.21 -3.92 1.36
N THR A 200 5.11 -3.03 2.33
CA THR A 200 5.19 -1.58 2.11
C THR A 200 6.54 -1.19 1.53
N ALA A 201 7.63 -1.67 2.11
CA ALA A 201 8.98 -1.42 1.63
C ALA A 201 9.24 -2.04 0.25
N LEU A 202 8.71 -3.23 -0.02
CA LEU A 202 8.72 -3.87 -1.34
C LEU A 202 8.04 -2.98 -2.39
N SER A 203 6.87 -2.43 -2.07
CA SER A 203 6.16 -1.50 -2.95
C SER A 203 6.99 -0.26 -3.27
N GLY A 204 7.63 0.34 -2.25
CA GLY A 204 8.54 1.49 -2.40
C GLY A 204 9.73 1.17 -3.31
N CYS A 205 10.38 0.03 -3.10
CA CYS A 205 11.50 -0.45 -3.90
C CYS A 205 11.11 -0.65 -5.37
N LEU A 206 9.99 -1.31 -5.64
CA LEU A 206 9.52 -1.54 -7.01
C LEU A 206 9.12 -0.23 -7.69
N LEU A 207 8.47 0.70 -6.96
CA LEU A 207 8.10 1.99 -7.53
C LEU A 207 9.35 2.80 -7.91
N SER A 208 10.35 2.86 -7.04
CA SER A 208 11.60 3.58 -7.28
C SER A 208 12.38 3.03 -8.47
N GLN A 209 12.50 1.71 -8.58
CA GLN A 209 13.14 1.07 -9.72
C GLN A 209 12.38 1.30 -11.03
N SER A 210 11.04 1.31 -10.98
CA SER A 210 10.18 1.59 -12.12
C SER A 210 10.31 3.03 -12.61
N GLN A 211 10.44 4.01 -11.68
CA GLN A 211 10.62 5.43 -11.99
C GLN A 211 12.08 5.81 -12.25
N LYS A 212 13.03 4.91 -11.95
CA LYS A 212 14.49 5.13 -12.00
C LYS A 212 14.96 6.35 -11.19
N SER A 213 14.23 6.69 -10.14
CA SER A 213 14.55 7.78 -9.23
C SER A 213 13.88 7.57 -7.88
N VAL A 214 14.53 8.05 -6.81
CA VAL A 214 13.96 8.10 -5.46
C VAL A 214 14.06 9.53 -4.97
N ASP A 215 12.93 10.08 -4.59
CA ASP A 215 12.83 11.34 -3.83
C ASP A 215 12.49 11.03 -2.38
N ILE A 216 12.99 11.83 -1.43
CA ILE A 216 12.72 11.64 0.00
C ILE A 216 11.23 11.72 0.34
N ASN A 217 10.45 12.41 -0.48
CA ASN A 217 9.01 12.58 -0.30
C ASN A 217 8.16 11.56 -1.08
N ILE A 218 8.78 10.54 -1.69
CA ILE A 218 8.07 9.55 -2.54
C ILE A 218 6.96 8.80 -1.79
N GLY A 219 7.13 8.62 -0.47
CA GLY A 219 6.15 7.96 0.40
C GLY A 219 5.07 8.88 0.98
N GLN A 220 5.21 10.21 0.83
CA GLN A 220 4.26 11.14 1.44
C GLN A 220 2.84 10.97 0.90
N GLY A 221 1.90 10.64 1.81
CA GLY A 221 0.49 10.44 1.49
C GLY A 221 0.16 9.04 0.98
N MET A 222 1.11 8.09 1.00
CA MET A 222 0.86 6.70 0.60
C MET A 222 -0.13 6.00 1.53
N VAL A 223 -0.12 6.30 2.84
CA VAL A 223 -1.14 5.83 3.80
C VAL A 223 -2.53 6.23 3.34
N THR A 224 -2.71 7.50 2.98
CA THR A 224 -4.01 8.03 2.55
C THR A 224 -4.51 7.35 1.28
N ILE A 225 -3.64 7.19 0.29
CA ILE A 225 -3.94 6.49 -0.97
C ILE A 225 -4.29 5.03 -0.71
N ALA A 226 -3.52 4.36 0.14
CA ALA A 226 -3.70 2.95 0.42
C ALA A 226 -4.97 2.69 1.26
N LEU A 227 -5.30 3.55 2.24
CA LEU A 227 -6.56 3.47 2.99
C LEU A 227 -7.77 3.70 2.08
N ALA A 228 -7.72 4.70 1.19
CA ALA A 228 -8.79 4.93 0.22
C ALA A 228 -8.99 3.71 -0.69
N SER A 229 -7.90 3.16 -1.22
CA SER A 229 -7.93 1.96 -2.05
C SER A 229 -8.47 0.74 -1.30
N LEU A 230 -8.10 0.59 -0.01
CA LEU A 230 -8.59 -0.45 0.88
C LEU A 230 -10.11 -0.34 1.10
N LEU A 231 -10.61 0.88 1.33
CA LEU A 231 -12.04 1.12 1.51
C LEU A 231 -12.82 0.85 0.22
N ILE A 232 -12.33 1.32 -0.93
CA ILE A 232 -12.94 1.03 -2.24
C ILE A 232 -12.96 -0.49 -2.48
N GLY A 233 -11.83 -1.17 -2.29
CA GLY A 233 -11.73 -2.63 -2.45
C GLY A 233 -12.63 -3.39 -1.48
N GLY A 234 -12.72 -2.94 -0.23
CA GLY A 234 -13.59 -3.51 0.80
C GLY A 234 -15.08 -3.35 0.51
N THR A 235 -15.49 -2.26 -0.14
CA THR A 235 -16.90 -2.08 -0.56
C THR A 235 -17.27 -2.96 -1.75
N LEU A 236 -16.31 -3.24 -2.64
CA LEU A 236 -16.53 -4.08 -3.83
C LEU A 236 -16.57 -5.57 -3.49
N LEU A 237 -15.58 -6.07 -2.77
CA LEU A 237 -15.38 -7.50 -2.52
C LEU A 237 -15.17 -7.82 -1.01
N GLY A 238 -15.76 -7.04 -0.12
CA GLY A 238 -15.59 -7.18 1.33
C GLY A 238 -16.24 -8.41 1.97
N HIS A 239 -17.19 -9.05 1.32
CA HIS A 239 -18.01 -10.15 1.85
C HIS A 239 -17.49 -11.56 1.48
N GLY A 240 -16.30 -11.67 0.87
CA GLY A 240 -15.71 -12.93 0.46
C GLY A 240 -14.69 -13.51 1.44
N GLY A 241 -14.12 -14.67 1.09
CA GLY A 241 -12.94 -15.23 1.76
C GLY A 241 -11.71 -14.32 1.63
N ILE A 242 -10.63 -14.65 2.36
CA ILE A 242 -9.39 -13.84 2.40
C ILE A 242 -8.85 -13.56 0.99
N PHE A 243 -8.88 -14.55 0.10
CA PHE A 243 -8.43 -14.39 -1.28
C PHE A 243 -9.26 -13.35 -2.03
N VAL A 244 -10.58 -13.44 -1.95
CA VAL A 244 -11.50 -12.50 -2.63
C VAL A 244 -11.30 -11.09 -2.12
N ARG A 245 -11.14 -10.93 -0.81
CA ARG A 245 -10.84 -9.63 -0.19
C ARG A 245 -9.49 -9.08 -0.65
N ALA A 246 -8.44 -9.91 -0.72
CA ALA A 246 -7.12 -9.49 -1.21
C ALA A 246 -7.18 -9.02 -2.68
N VAL A 247 -7.89 -9.76 -3.54
CA VAL A 247 -8.15 -9.32 -4.93
C VAL A 247 -8.94 -8.01 -4.96
N GLY A 248 -9.93 -7.85 -4.08
CA GLY A 248 -10.66 -6.60 -3.90
C GLY A 248 -9.75 -5.41 -3.61
N MET A 249 -8.73 -5.60 -2.76
CA MET A 249 -7.75 -4.54 -2.43
C MET A 249 -6.94 -4.12 -3.67
N VAL A 250 -6.53 -5.08 -4.50
CA VAL A 250 -5.81 -4.78 -5.76
C VAL A 250 -6.71 -4.02 -6.74
N LEU A 251 -7.97 -4.43 -6.89
CA LEU A 251 -8.95 -3.72 -7.71
C LEU A 251 -9.20 -2.30 -7.18
N GLY A 252 -9.29 -2.12 -5.86
CA GLY A 252 -9.43 -0.81 -5.23
C GLY A 252 -8.25 0.11 -5.54
N SER A 253 -7.03 -0.41 -5.48
CA SER A 253 -5.82 0.32 -5.87
C SER A 253 -5.84 0.72 -7.34
N PHE A 254 -6.24 -0.18 -8.21
CA PHE A 254 -6.36 0.11 -9.64
C PHE A 254 -7.39 1.21 -9.92
N ILE A 255 -8.58 1.12 -9.32
CA ILE A 255 -9.64 2.13 -9.47
C ILE A 255 -9.16 3.49 -8.98
N PHE A 256 -8.52 3.54 -7.80
CA PHE A 256 -7.98 4.79 -7.27
C PHE A 256 -6.98 5.42 -8.24
N ARG A 257 -6.03 4.62 -8.76
CA ARG A 257 -5.03 5.10 -9.73
C ARG A 257 -5.64 5.50 -11.07
N LEU A 258 -6.70 4.83 -11.50
CA LEU A 258 -7.40 5.19 -12.72
C LEU A 258 -8.05 6.58 -12.58
N VAL A 259 -8.76 6.85 -11.47
CA VAL A 259 -9.35 8.18 -11.19
C VAL A 259 -8.26 9.24 -11.11
N TYR A 260 -7.13 8.94 -10.45
CA TYR A 260 -5.98 9.83 -10.37
C TYR A 260 -5.38 10.14 -11.76
N THR A 261 -5.24 9.13 -12.62
CA THR A 261 -4.71 9.30 -13.99
C THR A 261 -5.68 10.11 -14.87
N ILE A 262 -6.99 9.94 -14.68
CA ILE A 262 -8.00 10.77 -15.35
C ILE A 262 -7.87 12.23 -14.91
N ALA A 263 -7.71 12.49 -13.60
CA ALA A 263 -7.53 13.84 -13.07
C ALA A 263 -6.28 14.52 -13.65
N LEU A 264 -5.17 13.81 -13.78
CA LEU A 264 -3.95 14.31 -14.46
C LEU A 264 -4.21 14.76 -15.90
N ARG A 265 -5.08 14.07 -16.61
CA ARG A 265 -5.39 14.38 -18.01
C ARG A 265 -6.18 15.67 -18.17
N PHE A 266 -6.87 16.16 -17.15
CA PHE A 266 -7.53 17.47 -17.15
C PHE A 266 -6.54 18.65 -16.98
N ASN A 267 -5.24 18.45 -17.27
CA ASN A 267 -4.18 19.44 -17.11
C ASN A 267 -4.10 20.06 -15.71
N MET A 268 -4.47 19.30 -14.68
CA MET A 268 -4.33 19.77 -13.31
C MET A 268 -2.85 19.89 -12.93
N PRO A 269 -2.43 21.00 -12.35
CA PRO A 269 -1.05 21.15 -11.89
C PRO A 269 -0.74 20.12 -10.78
N ALA A 270 0.51 19.64 -10.74
CA ALA A 270 0.95 18.54 -9.87
C ALA A 270 0.65 18.77 -8.37
N PHE A 271 0.66 20.02 -7.91
CA PHE A 271 0.34 20.33 -6.51
C PHE A 271 -1.14 20.11 -6.16
N MET A 272 -2.05 20.16 -7.11
CA MET A 272 -3.48 19.88 -6.89
C MET A 272 -3.81 18.39 -6.77
N LEU A 273 -2.89 17.49 -7.15
CA LEU A 273 -3.11 16.06 -7.09
C LEU A 273 -3.32 15.54 -5.67
N LYS A 274 -2.68 16.18 -4.67
CA LYS A 274 -2.93 15.86 -3.25
C LYS A 274 -4.36 16.21 -2.83
N LEU A 275 -4.91 17.33 -3.32
CA LEU A 275 -6.29 17.72 -3.08
C LEU A 275 -7.26 16.72 -3.73
N VAL A 276 -7.01 16.33 -4.97
CA VAL A 276 -7.81 15.30 -5.68
C VAL A 276 -7.80 13.99 -4.89
N SER A 277 -6.63 13.54 -4.42
CA SER A 277 -6.52 12.35 -3.58
C SER A 277 -7.39 12.45 -2.33
N SER A 278 -7.35 13.59 -1.63
CA SER A 278 -8.15 13.82 -0.43
C SER A 278 -9.66 13.79 -0.71
N VAL A 279 -10.09 14.38 -1.82
CA VAL A 279 -11.51 14.35 -2.25
C VAL A 279 -11.95 12.91 -2.55
N ILE A 280 -11.13 12.13 -3.26
CA ILE A 280 -11.42 10.72 -3.54
C ILE A 280 -11.57 9.92 -2.23
N VAL A 281 -10.68 10.16 -1.26
CA VAL A 281 -10.74 9.52 0.08
C VAL A 281 -12.04 9.85 0.79
N VAL A 282 -12.42 11.14 0.82
CA VAL A 282 -13.69 11.58 1.44
C VAL A 282 -14.88 10.91 0.76
N LEU A 283 -14.90 10.84 -0.57
CA LEU A 283 -15.96 10.17 -1.30
C LEU A 283 -15.99 8.66 -1.03
N ALA A 284 -14.83 8.01 -0.94
CA ALA A 284 -14.72 6.59 -0.63
C ALA A 284 -15.23 6.26 0.77
N ILE A 285 -14.94 7.11 1.77
CA ILE A 285 -15.40 6.94 3.16
C ILE A 285 -16.90 7.27 3.26
N SER A 286 -17.34 8.34 2.62
CA SER A 286 -18.74 8.81 2.69
C SER A 286 -19.70 7.89 1.95
N GLY A 287 -19.26 7.20 0.91
CA GLY A 287 -20.11 6.36 0.07
C GLY A 287 -20.90 5.29 0.84
N PRO A 288 -20.25 4.41 1.63
CA PRO A 288 -20.92 3.40 2.44
C PRO A 288 -21.85 4.01 3.51
N TYR A 289 -21.44 5.13 4.11
CA TYR A 289 -22.22 5.83 5.12
C TYR A 289 -23.50 6.43 4.53
N LEU A 290 -23.39 7.13 3.40
CA LEU A 290 -24.52 7.70 2.67
C LEU A 290 -25.48 6.61 2.20
N LYS A 291 -24.95 5.49 1.68
CA LYS A 291 -25.78 4.36 1.26
C LYS A 291 -26.62 3.79 2.43
N LYS A 292 -26.05 3.75 3.63
CA LYS A 292 -26.75 3.26 4.85
C LYS A 292 -27.80 4.26 5.34
N GLN A 293 -27.57 5.56 5.20
CA GLN A 293 -28.50 6.60 5.65
C GLN A 293 -29.53 7.03 4.58
N TRP A 294 -29.28 6.73 3.31
CA TRP A 294 -30.16 7.13 2.19
C TRP A 294 -31.63 6.75 2.39
N PRO A 295 -32.01 5.56 2.88
CA PRO A 295 -33.39 5.22 3.15
C PRO A 295 -34.05 6.13 4.22
N GLN A 296 -33.28 6.53 5.22
CA GLN A 296 -33.77 7.41 6.29
C GLN A 296 -33.94 8.86 5.82
N ILE A 297 -32.97 9.35 5.03
CA ILE A 297 -33.04 10.70 4.43
C ILE A 297 -34.22 10.77 3.45
N ARG A 298 -34.43 9.73 2.64
CA ARG A 298 -35.56 9.67 1.71
C ARG A 298 -36.91 9.66 2.44
N ARG A 299 -37.02 8.94 3.56
CA ARG A 299 -38.22 8.94 4.39
C ARG A 299 -38.51 10.32 5.00
N ARG A 300 -37.48 11.03 5.48
CA ARG A 300 -37.64 12.40 6.01
C ARG A 300 -38.10 13.38 4.93
N MET A 301 -37.54 13.31 3.72
CA MET A 301 -37.94 14.18 2.61
C MET A 301 -39.38 13.90 2.10
N THR A 302 -39.88 12.67 2.21
CA THR A 302 -41.27 12.34 1.86
C THR A 302 -42.26 12.80 2.93
N HIS A 303 -41.88 12.76 4.21
CA HIS A 303 -42.74 13.28 5.30
C HIS A 303 -42.88 14.81 5.29
N THR A 304 -41.86 15.53 4.81
CA THR A 304 -41.92 17.00 4.72
C THR A 304 -42.77 17.48 3.52
N LYS A 305 -43.00 16.64 2.50
CA LYS A 305 -43.87 16.95 1.35
C LYS A 305 -45.32 16.59 1.52
N GLY A 306 -45.68 15.83 2.57
CA GLY A 306 -47.05 15.42 2.86
C GLY A 306 -47.80 16.30 3.91
N GLY A 307 -47.20 17.39 4.35
CA GLY A 307 -47.73 18.32 5.36
C GLY A 307 -47.99 19.73 4.80
N ARG A 308 -48.55 19.82 3.60
CA ARG A 308 -49.18 21.05 3.09
C ARG A 308 -50.50 20.72 2.46
#